data_566738d3cfb7ed5190b2d19e34dc66b2
#
_entry.id   566738d3cfb7ed5190b2d19e34dc66b2
#
_cell.length_a   1.000
_cell.length_b   1.000
_cell.length_c   1.000
_cell.angle_alpha   90.00
_cell.angle_beta   90.00
_cell.angle_gamma   90.00
#
_symmetry.space_group_name_H-M   'P 1'
#
loop_
_entity.id
_entity.type
_entity.pdbx_description
1 polymer ?
#
loop_
_entity_poly.entity_id
_entity_poly.type
_entity_poly.pdbx_seq_one_letter_code
_entity_poly.pdbx_strand_id
1 'polypeptide(L)'
;VSFIGSGNVAWHLAPALDNAGFVVKEVYSRSPQNAALLTERLYQAEVKASLDFSTSASSIFILAVSDDAIRTIAQEIVIPEDAILVHTSGSQPITELQFAATQNLAVLYPLQTFTKNQKIDFKSVPLFVETHTQEAERVLMQLAKSISNEVKKIASTERKALHVAAVFASNFTNHM
;
A
#
# COMPACT_ATOMS: atom_id res chain seq x y z
N VAL A 1 4.28 10.79 0.35
CA VAL A 1 3.96 9.38 0.65
C VAL A 1 5.21 8.68 1.13
N SER A 2 5.10 7.78 2.13
CA SER A 2 6.18 6.88 2.51
C SER A 2 5.73 5.42 2.42
N PHE A 3 6.65 4.55 2.03
CA PHE A 3 6.39 3.12 1.90
C PHE A 3 7.09 2.32 2.99
N ILE A 4 6.37 1.38 3.57
CA ILE A 4 6.88 0.36 4.45
C ILE A 4 6.74 -0.98 3.72
N GLY A 5 7.88 -1.55 3.34
CA GLY A 5 7.99 -2.70 2.47
C GLY A 5 8.50 -2.36 1.07
N SER A 6 9.28 -3.27 0.50
CA SER A 6 9.88 -3.17 -0.84
C SER A 6 9.64 -4.44 -1.68
N GLY A 7 8.52 -5.12 -1.37
CA GLY A 7 8.08 -6.33 -2.06
C GLY A 7 7.44 -6.05 -3.42
N ASN A 8 6.78 -7.07 -3.98
CA ASN A 8 6.21 -7.01 -5.33
C ASN A 8 5.16 -5.89 -5.50
N VAL A 9 4.30 -5.67 -4.51
CA VAL A 9 3.29 -4.59 -4.57
C VAL A 9 3.98 -3.21 -4.57
N ALA A 10 4.88 -2.95 -3.61
CA ALA A 10 5.61 -1.69 -3.53
C ALA A 10 6.42 -1.41 -4.80
N TRP A 11 7.02 -2.45 -5.39
CA TRP A 11 7.83 -2.36 -6.63
C TRP A 11 7.10 -1.72 -7.80
N HIS A 12 5.78 -1.90 -7.86
CA HIS A 12 4.92 -1.33 -8.91
C HIS A 12 4.11 -0.12 -8.44
N LEU A 13 3.57 -0.18 -7.21
CA LEU A 13 2.70 0.88 -6.69
C LEU A 13 3.46 2.18 -6.40
N ALA A 14 4.68 2.08 -5.83
CA ALA A 14 5.44 3.28 -5.48
C ALA A 14 5.82 4.11 -6.72
N PRO A 15 6.38 3.53 -7.80
CA PRO A 15 6.64 4.29 -9.03
C PRO A 15 5.35 4.81 -9.69
N ALA A 16 4.23 4.06 -9.63
CA ALA A 16 2.97 4.52 -10.20
C ALA A 16 2.48 5.80 -9.51
N LEU A 17 2.56 5.85 -8.17
CA LEU A 17 2.19 7.03 -7.38
C LEU A 17 3.14 8.19 -7.62
N ASP A 18 4.46 7.93 -7.62
CA ASP A 18 5.49 8.94 -7.81
C ASP A 18 5.34 9.64 -9.18
N ASN A 19 5.12 8.84 -10.24
CA ASN A 19 4.85 9.34 -11.59
C ASN A 19 3.52 10.12 -11.71
N ALA A 20 2.55 9.82 -10.84
CA ALA A 20 1.27 10.53 -10.80
C ALA A 20 1.30 11.82 -9.95
N GLY A 21 2.48 12.19 -9.42
CA GLY A 21 2.68 13.41 -8.63
C GLY A 21 2.52 13.24 -7.12
N PHE A 22 2.30 12.01 -6.63
CA PHE A 22 2.34 11.68 -5.20
C PHE A 22 3.75 11.32 -4.80
N VAL A 23 4.60 12.32 -4.62
CA VAL A 23 6.03 12.17 -4.34
C VAL A 23 6.27 11.15 -3.23
N VAL A 24 7.00 10.08 -3.56
CA VAL A 24 7.46 9.09 -2.58
C VAL A 24 8.75 9.62 -1.94
N LYS A 25 8.73 9.84 -0.62
CA LYS A 25 9.83 10.48 0.10
C LYS A 25 10.74 9.47 0.79
N GLU A 26 10.17 8.42 1.35
CA GLU A 26 10.90 7.48 2.18
C GLU A 26 10.43 6.05 1.89
N VAL A 27 11.38 5.11 1.92
CA VAL A 27 11.11 3.68 1.84
C VAL A 27 11.82 2.96 2.99
N TYR A 28 11.05 2.29 3.84
CA TYR A 28 11.57 1.38 4.84
C TYR A 28 11.40 -0.07 4.38
N SER A 29 12.40 -0.90 4.62
CA SER A 29 12.31 -2.35 4.48
C SER A 29 13.21 -3.04 5.49
N ARG A 30 12.84 -4.26 5.91
CA ARG A 30 13.72 -5.14 6.72
C ARG A 30 15.04 -5.45 6.00
N SER A 31 15.04 -5.42 4.67
CA SER A 31 16.23 -5.48 3.85
C SER A 31 16.54 -4.08 3.31
N PRO A 32 17.55 -3.38 3.85
CA PRO A 32 17.96 -2.07 3.34
C PRO A 32 18.36 -2.09 1.86
N GLN A 33 18.93 -3.20 1.39
CA GLN A 33 19.30 -3.40 -0.01
C GLN A 33 18.06 -3.38 -0.91
N ASN A 34 16.98 -4.06 -0.50
CA ASN A 34 15.73 -4.05 -1.28
C ASN A 34 15.04 -2.67 -1.24
N ALA A 35 15.16 -1.94 -0.12
CA ALA A 35 14.70 -0.56 -0.06
C ALA A 35 15.48 0.33 -1.03
N ALA A 36 16.82 0.21 -1.05
CA ALA A 36 17.68 0.96 -1.97
C ALA A 36 17.31 0.68 -3.44
N LEU A 37 17.14 -0.58 -3.83
CA LEU A 37 16.71 -0.94 -5.19
C LEU A 37 15.36 -0.32 -5.57
N LEU A 38 14.44 -0.17 -4.62
CA LEU A 38 13.16 0.50 -4.90
C LEU A 38 13.35 2.01 -5.03
N THR A 39 14.15 2.64 -4.15
CA THR A 39 14.40 4.09 -4.19
C THR A 39 15.09 4.54 -5.48
N GLU A 40 15.94 3.71 -6.09
CA GLU A 40 16.56 3.98 -7.40
C GLU A 40 15.54 4.16 -8.55
N ARG A 41 14.31 3.70 -8.36
CA ARG A 41 13.21 3.82 -9.33
C ARG A 41 12.30 5.02 -9.09
N LEU A 42 12.59 5.82 -8.08
CA LEU A 42 11.78 6.94 -7.62
C LEU A 42 12.56 8.26 -7.77
N TYR A 43 11.85 9.39 -7.86
CA TYR A 43 12.49 10.67 -8.19
C TYR A 43 13.43 11.17 -7.09
N GLN A 44 13.04 11.06 -5.81
CA GLN A 44 13.82 11.60 -4.69
C GLN A 44 13.57 10.88 -3.37
N ALA A 45 13.25 9.60 -3.44
CA ALA A 45 13.00 8.81 -2.23
C ALA A 45 14.31 8.43 -1.53
N GLU A 46 14.27 8.40 -0.21
CA GLU A 46 15.38 8.01 0.65
C GLU A 46 15.08 6.68 1.35
N VAL A 47 16.13 5.92 1.65
CA VAL A 47 16.01 4.72 2.48
C VAL A 47 15.86 5.13 3.94
N LYS A 48 14.78 4.67 4.58
CA LYS A 48 14.55 4.87 6.01
C LYS A 48 15.12 3.69 6.81
N ALA A 49 15.89 3.97 7.84
CA ALA A 49 16.57 2.95 8.63
C ALA A 49 15.71 2.35 9.75
N SER A 50 14.60 3.01 10.13
CA SER A 50 13.71 2.60 11.22
C SER A 50 12.25 2.87 10.90
N LEU A 51 11.34 2.36 11.74
CA LEU A 51 9.89 2.65 11.68
C LEU A 51 9.51 3.98 12.37
N ASP A 52 10.48 4.78 12.79
CA ASP A 52 10.23 6.11 13.33
C ASP A 52 10.12 7.15 12.22
N PHE A 53 8.89 7.52 11.89
CA PHE A 53 8.52 8.56 10.93
C PHE A 53 7.98 9.83 11.61
N SER A 54 8.26 10.03 12.90
CA SER A 54 7.74 11.19 13.66
C SER A 54 8.10 12.55 13.06
N THR A 55 9.22 12.63 12.35
CA THR A 55 9.68 13.85 11.67
C THR A 55 9.46 13.83 10.16
N SER A 56 8.77 12.82 9.64
CA SER A 56 8.50 12.69 8.20
C SER A 56 7.58 13.79 7.71
N ALA A 57 7.88 14.31 6.53
CA ALA A 57 7.01 15.24 5.82
C ALA A 57 5.92 14.52 4.97
N SER A 58 5.79 13.20 5.12
CA SER A 58 4.72 12.43 4.48
C SER A 58 3.44 12.46 5.30
N SER A 59 2.30 12.53 4.62
CA SER A 59 0.97 12.43 5.21
C SER A 59 0.28 11.09 4.98
N ILE A 60 0.87 10.23 4.13
CA ILE A 60 0.32 8.91 3.79
C ILE A 60 1.45 7.88 3.94
N PHE A 61 1.19 6.85 4.72
CA PHE A 61 2.13 5.75 4.98
C PHE A 61 1.51 4.45 4.50
N ILE A 62 2.15 3.77 3.53
CA ILE A 62 1.62 2.58 2.88
C ILE A 62 2.42 1.35 3.31
N LEU A 63 1.75 0.45 4.03
CA LEU A 63 2.28 -0.87 4.39
C LEU A 63 2.08 -1.84 3.23
N ALA A 64 3.10 -2.01 2.41
CA ALA A 64 3.15 -3.00 1.33
C ALA A 64 4.05 -4.18 1.75
N VAL A 65 3.65 -4.86 2.80
CA VAL A 65 4.35 -5.96 3.48
C VAL A 65 3.52 -7.25 3.43
N SER A 66 4.07 -8.35 3.91
CA SER A 66 3.31 -9.59 4.09
C SER A 66 2.18 -9.41 5.11
N ASP A 67 1.10 -10.14 4.93
CA ASP A 67 -0.09 -10.07 5.78
C ASP A 67 0.25 -10.23 7.28
N ASP A 68 1.13 -11.16 7.62
CA ASP A 68 1.57 -11.44 8.99
C ASP A 68 2.33 -10.27 9.65
N ALA A 69 2.94 -9.39 8.85
CA ALA A 69 3.72 -8.27 9.36
C ALA A 69 2.89 -7.00 9.64
N ILE A 70 1.67 -6.91 9.09
CA ILE A 70 0.85 -5.67 9.16
C ILE A 70 0.61 -5.24 10.60
N ARG A 71 0.11 -6.13 11.45
CA ARG A 71 -0.17 -5.85 12.85
C ARG A 71 1.08 -5.44 13.64
N THR A 72 2.16 -6.21 13.49
CA THR A 72 3.42 -5.92 14.19
C THR A 72 3.96 -4.55 13.80
N ILE A 73 3.94 -4.22 12.52
CA ILE A 73 4.38 -2.90 12.05
C ILE A 73 3.45 -1.80 12.57
N ALA A 74 2.14 -2.00 12.58
CA ALA A 74 1.19 -1.03 13.12
C ALA A 74 1.39 -0.75 14.62
N GLN A 75 1.92 -1.72 15.38
CA GLN A 75 2.29 -1.57 16.79
C GLN A 75 3.61 -0.82 17.01
N GLU A 76 4.52 -0.89 16.05
CA GLU A 76 5.88 -0.35 16.17
C GLU A 76 6.09 0.98 15.46
N ILE A 77 5.28 1.28 14.45
CA ILE A 77 5.45 2.47 13.61
C ILE A 77 5.10 3.74 14.38
N VAL A 78 5.98 4.73 14.28
CA VAL A 78 5.71 6.08 14.81
C VAL A 78 5.48 7.01 13.62
N ILE A 79 4.26 7.55 13.53
CA ILE A 79 3.82 8.47 12.46
C ILE A 79 3.09 9.67 13.08
N PRO A 80 2.97 10.81 12.36
CA PRO A 80 2.12 11.92 12.81
C PRO A 80 0.67 11.48 13.04
N GLU A 81 0.01 12.03 14.05
CA GLU A 81 -1.36 11.65 14.46
C GLU A 81 -2.42 11.91 13.37
N ASP A 82 -2.20 12.89 12.52
CA ASP A 82 -3.07 13.25 11.39
C ASP A 82 -2.76 12.47 10.10
N ALA A 83 -1.69 11.66 10.10
CA ALA A 83 -1.30 10.86 8.96
C ALA A 83 -2.31 9.75 8.64
N ILE A 84 -2.38 9.38 7.38
CA ILE A 84 -3.18 8.24 6.92
C ILE A 84 -2.29 7.00 6.87
N LEU A 85 -2.67 5.96 7.60
CA LEU A 85 -2.01 4.65 7.56
C LEU A 85 -2.81 3.67 6.71
N VAL A 86 -2.14 3.09 5.72
CA VAL A 86 -2.76 2.26 4.69
C VAL A 86 -2.08 0.91 4.64
N HIS A 87 -2.84 -0.19 4.49
CA HIS A 87 -2.25 -1.46 4.04
C HIS A 87 -2.79 -1.88 2.68
N THR A 88 -2.09 -2.80 2.01
CA THR A 88 -2.43 -3.24 0.66
C THR A 88 -2.95 -4.69 0.58
N SER A 89 -3.23 -5.33 1.71
CA SER A 89 -3.70 -6.71 1.78
C SER A 89 -5.15 -6.86 1.30
N GLY A 90 -5.41 -7.89 0.51
CA GLY A 90 -6.78 -8.31 0.16
C GLY A 90 -7.49 -9.09 1.26
N SER A 91 -6.74 -9.78 2.14
CA SER A 91 -7.27 -10.69 3.16
C SER A 91 -7.39 -10.07 4.55
N GLN A 92 -6.48 -9.17 4.94
CA GLN A 92 -6.42 -8.63 6.30
C GLN A 92 -7.45 -7.52 6.52
N PRO A 93 -8.13 -7.50 7.69
CA PRO A 93 -9.08 -6.42 7.99
C PRO A 93 -8.34 -5.11 8.28
N ILE A 94 -9.03 -3.98 8.04
CA ILE A 94 -8.52 -2.64 8.34
C ILE A 94 -8.16 -2.47 9.84
N THR A 95 -8.81 -3.23 10.72
CA THR A 95 -8.57 -3.22 12.17
C THR A 95 -7.17 -3.69 12.57
N GLU A 96 -6.41 -4.34 11.67
CA GLU A 96 -5.00 -4.65 11.92
C GLU A 96 -4.15 -3.39 12.11
N LEU A 97 -4.60 -2.25 11.60
CA LEU A 97 -3.93 -0.95 11.73
C LEU A 97 -4.28 -0.18 13.01
N GLN A 98 -5.27 -0.62 13.79
CA GLN A 98 -5.82 0.12 14.95
C GLN A 98 -4.82 0.39 16.09
N PHE A 99 -3.65 -0.23 16.04
CA PHE A 99 -2.59 -0.08 17.05
C PHE A 99 -1.69 1.14 16.80
N ALA A 100 -1.78 1.75 15.63
CA ALA A 100 -1.04 2.98 15.30
C ALA A 100 -1.70 4.21 15.94
N ALA A 101 -0.92 5.29 16.10
CA ALA A 101 -1.35 6.51 16.76
C ALA A 101 -2.26 7.42 15.90
N THR A 102 -2.83 6.91 14.81
CA THR A 102 -3.74 7.68 13.95
C THR A 102 -5.14 7.05 13.91
N GLN A 103 -6.16 7.89 13.69
CA GLN A 103 -7.54 7.45 13.42
C GLN A 103 -7.81 7.28 11.91
N ASN A 104 -6.93 7.79 11.05
CA ASN A 104 -7.09 7.76 9.60
C ASN A 104 -6.55 6.45 9.02
N LEU A 105 -7.29 5.37 9.25
CA LEU A 105 -6.94 4.03 8.78
C LEU A 105 -7.57 3.75 7.42
N ALA A 106 -6.83 3.05 6.55
CA ALA A 106 -7.31 2.71 5.22
C ALA A 106 -6.73 1.41 4.67
N VAL A 107 -7.40 0.87 3.66
CA VAL A 107 -6.91 -0.20 2.80
C VAL A 107 -6.93 0.30 1.36
N LEU A 108 -5.85 0.08 0.65
CA LEU A 108 -5.74 0.26 -0.80
C LEU A 108 -5.36 -1.07 -1.41
N TYR A 109 -6.34 -1.82 -1.90
CA TYR A 109 -6.13 -3.17 -2.43
C TYR A 109 -6.11 -3.19 -3.95
N PRO A 110 -4.94 -3.38 -4.58
CA PRO A 110 -4.85 -3.61 -6.02
C PRO A 110 -5.16 -5.06 -6.35
N LEU A 111 -6.19 -5.28 -7.19
CA LEU A 111 -6.60 -6.61 -7.64
C LEU A 111 -5.73 -7.06 -8.81
N GLN A 112 -4.51 -7.51 -8.51
CA GLN A 112 -3.54 -7.96 -9.48
C GLN A 112 -2.51 -8.88 -8.82
N THR A 113 -1.99 -9.85 -9.60
CA THR A 113 -0.80 -10.60 -9.21
C THR A 113 0.45 -9.80 -9.60
N PHE A 114 1.32 -9.53 -8.64
CA PHE A 114 2.54 -8.75 -8.85
C PHE A 114 3.78 -9.62 -8.78
N THR A 115 4.64 -9.48 -9.79
CA THR A 115 6.04 -9.95 -9.76
C THR A 115 6.95 -8.83 -10.24
N LYS A 116 8.17 -8.73 -9.71
CA LYS A 116 9.08 -7.62 -10.06
C LYS A 116 9.44 -7.56 -11.55
N ASN A 117 9.43 -8.71 -12.24
CA ASN A 117 9.80 -8.81 -13.66
C ASN A 117 8.65 -8.49 -14.63
N GLN A 118 7.42 -8.38 -14.12
CA GLN A 118 6.25 -8.12 -14.94
C GLN A 118 6.13 -6.61 -15.22
N LYS A 119 5.74 -6.25 -16.45
CA LYS A 119 5.32 -4.88 -16.73
C LYS A 119 3.83 -4.76 -16.40
N ILE A 120 3.51 -3.82 -15.51
CA ILE A 120 2.14 -3.55 -15.08
C ILE A 120 1.79 -2.12 -15.43
N ASP A 121 0.72 -1.95 -16.19
CA ASP A 121 0.06 -0.65 -16.35
C ASP A 121 -1.01 -0.50 -15.28
N PHE A 122 -0.73 0.32 -14.27
CA PHE A 122 -1.65 0.58 -13.17
C PHE A 122 -2.98 1.16 -13.62
N LYS A 123 -3.07 1.80 -14.80
CA LYS A 123 -4.35 2.30 -15.35
C LYS A 123 -5.36 1.18 -15.55
N SER A 124 -4.90 -0.04 -15.80
CA SER A 124 -5.75 -1.23 -16.00
C SER A 124 -5.95 -2.07 -14.73
N VAL A 125 -5.30 -1.73 -13.60
CA VAL A 125 -5.42 -2.47 -12.34
C VAL A 125 -6.62 -1.95 -11.56
N PRO A 126 -7.64 -2.76 -11.26
CA PRO A 126 -8.72 -2.36 -10.36
C PRO A 126 -8.19 -2.10 -8.95
N LEU A 127 -8.55 -0.97 -8.37
CA LEU A 127 -8.20 -0.58 -7.00
C LEU A 127 -9.44 -0.55 -6.13
N PHE A 128 -9.35 -1.18 -4.98
CA PHE A 128 -10.41 -1.19 -3.97
C PHE A 128 -9.97 -0.43 -2.74
N VAL A 129 -10.83 0.46 -2.26
CA VAL A 129 -10.56 1.38 -1.14
C VAL A 129 -11.53 1.11 0.00
N GLU A 130 -11.00 0.94 1.20
CA GLU A 130 -11.75 0.89 2.46
C GLU A 130 -11.14 1.91 3.42
N THR A 131 -11.96 2.65 4.16
CA THR A 131 -11.47 3.72 5.06
C THR A 131 -12.34 3.84 6.31
N HIS A 132 -11.72 4.29 7.41
CA HIS A 132 -12.42 4.56 8.67
C HIS A 132 -12.96 6.00 8.76
N THR A 133 -12.32 6.96 8.10
CA THR A 133 -12.69 8.37 8.19
C THR A 133 -13.00 8.96 6.81
N GLN A 134 -13.80 10.00 6.78
CA GLN A 134 -14.09 10.72 5.52
C GLN A 134 -12.85 11.41 4.95
N GLU A 135 -11.94 11.88 5.81
CA GLU A 135 -10.69 12.49 5.37
C GLU A 135 -9.79 11.48 4.66
N ALA A 136 -9.58 10.30 5.25
CA ALA A 136 -8.86 9.21 4.60
C ALA A 136 -9.52 8.82 3.28
N GLU A 137 -10.86 8.76 3.23
CA GLU A 137 -11.59 8.44 2.01
C GLU A 137 -11.31 9.45 0.89
N ARG A 138 -11.47 10.74 1.19
CA ARG A 138 -11.24 11.81 0.23
C ARG A 138 -9.84 11.72 -0.39
N VAL A 139 -8.83 11.56 0.46
CA VAL A 139 -7.42 11.52 0.04
C VAL A 139 -7.12 10.24 -0.73
N LEU A 140 -7.53 9.07 -0.22
CA LEU A 140 -7.23 7.77 -0.87
C LEU A 140 -7.97 7.60 -2.19
N MET A 141 -9.21 8.08 -2.31
CA MET A 141 -9.95 8.05 -3.58
C MET A 141 -9.28 8.94 -4.64
N GLN A 142 -8.79 10.12 -4.26
CA GLN A 142 -8.01 10.96 -5.17
C GLN A 142 -6.73 10.29 -5.62
N LEU A 143 -5.96 9.74 -4.67
CA LEU A 143 -4.72 9.00 -4.93
C LEU A 143 -4.97 7.80 -5.86
N ALA A 144 -5.95 6.97 -5.56
CA ALA A 144 -6.26 5.78 -6.35
C ALA A 144 -6.69 6.13 -7.78
N LYS A 145 -7.55 7.14 -7.96
CA LYS A 145 -8.01 7.61 -9.28
C LYS A 145 -6.89 8.23 -10.12
N SER A 146 -5.82 8.71 -9.52
CA SER A 146 -4.67 9.24 -10.26
C SER A 146 -3.90 8.16 -11.01
N ILE A 147 -3.92 6.92 -10.51
CA ILE A 147 -3.15 5.80 -11.06
C ILE A 147 -4.00 4.71 -11.72
N SER A 148 -5.32 4.63 -11.44
CA SER A 148 -6.20 3.61 -12.01
C SER A 148 -7.48 4.21 -12.59
N ASN A 149 -7.96 3.60 -13.68
CA ASN A 149 -9.24 3.92 -14.29
C ASN A 149 -10.43 3.24 -13.59
N GLU A 150 -10.16 2.22 -12.77
CA GLU A 150 -11.20 1.47 -12.06
C GLU A 150 -10.93 1.51 -10.55
N VAL A 151 -11.65 2.37 -9.84
CA VAL A 151 -11.54 2.54 -8.39
C VAL A 151 -12.91 2.39 -7.76
N LYS A 152 -13.02 1.48 -6.79
CA LYS A 152 -14.28 1.20 -6.08
C LYS A 152 -14.07 1.21 -4.56
N LYS A 153 -15.06 1.70 -3.83
CA LYS A 153 -15.14 1.49 -2.38
C LYS A 153 -15.61 0.06 -2.12
N ILE A 154 -15.09 -0.55 -1.07
CA ILE A 154 -15.41 -1.92 -0.70
C ILE A 154 -15.42 -2.07 0.82
N ALA A 155 -16.24 -2.95 1.34
CA ALA A 155 -16.19 -3.36 2.75
C ALA A 155 -15.23 -4.53 2.96
N SER A 156 -14.73 -4.71 4.18
CA SER A 156 -13.79 -5.79 4.52
C SER A 156 -14.28 -7.18 4.11
N THR A 157 -15.54 -7.49 4.32
CA THR A 157 -16.14 -8.78 3.97
C THR A 157 -16.16 -9.04 2.48
N GLU A 158 -16.54 -8.02 1.69
CA GLU A 158 -16.57 -8.09 0.23
C GLU A 158 -15.16 -8.19 -0.34
N ARG A 159 -14.19 -7.43 0.22
CA ARG A 159 -12.79 -7.47 -0.20
C ARG A 159 -12.17 -8.84 0.03
N LYS A 160 -12.44 -9.46 1.18
CA LYS A 160 -11.98 -10.85 1.47
C LYS A 160 -12.55 -11.86 0.48
N ALA A 161 -13.85 -11.78 0.18
CA ALA A 161 -14.50 -12.66 -0.79
C ALA A 161 -13.90 -12.48 -2.20
N LEU A 162 -13.67 -11.24 -2.61
CA LEU A 162 -13.05 -10.91 -3.88
C LEU A 162 -11.60 -11.44 -3.96
N HIS A 163 -10.82 -11.28 -2.89
CA HIS A 163 -9.46 -11.78 -2.82
C HIS A 163 -9.42 -13.32 -2.95
N VAL A 164 -10.27 -14.04 -2.24
CA VAL A 164 -10.38 -15.50 -2.34
C VAL A 164 -10.72 -15.92 -3.78
N ALA A 165 -11.69 -15.29 -4.40
CA ALA A 165 -12.07 -15.57 -5.79
C ALA A 165 -10.90 -15.33 -6.77
N ALA A 166 -10.14 -14.25 -6.58
CA ALA A 166 -8.97 -13.93 -7.41
C ALA A 166 -7.84 -14.95 -7.25
N VAL A 167 -7.57 -15.41 -6.02
CA VAL A 167 -6.58 -16.45 -5.74
C VAL A 167 -6.96 -17.76 -6.42
N PHE A 168 -8.24 -18.16 -6.34
CA PHE A 168 -8.73 -19.35 -7.05
C PHE A 168 -8.55 -19.22 -8.56
N ALA A 169 -8.98 -18.10 -9.16
CA ALA A 169 -8.86 -17.87 -10.60
C ALA A 169 -7.41 -17.92 -11.09
N SER A 170 -6.48 -17.29 -10.35
CA SER A 170 -5.05 -17.30 -10.72
C SER A 170 -4.41 -18.67 -10.60
N ASN A 171 -4.79 -19.46 -9.59
CA ASN A 171 -4.26 -20.82 -9.42
C ASN A 171 -4.76 -21.78 -10.52
N PHE A 172 -6.01 -21.65 -10.98
CA PHE A 172 -6.54 -22.47 -12.07
C PHE A 172 -5.86 -22.18 -13.41
N THR A 173 -5.56 -20.90 -13.70
CA THR A 173 -4.89 -20.51 -14.95
C THR A 173 -3.42 -20.93 -15.01
N ASN A 174 -2.75 -21.10 -13.86
CA ASN A 174 -1.35 -21.52 -13.80
C ASN A 174 -1.13 -23.04 -13.87
N HIS A 175 -2.20 -23.86 -13.85
CA HIS A 175 -2.14 -25.32 -13.91
C HIS A 175 -2.66 -25.89 -15.25
N MET A 176 -2.98 -25.04 -16.23
CA MET A 176 -3.25 -25.42 -17.63
C MET A 176 -2.09 -25.03 -18.54
#